data_d8e2d307e8788c7d7b8f81b7b84cb6ff
#
_entry.id   d8e2d307e8788c7d7b8f81b7b84cb6ff
#
_cell.length_a   1.000
_cell.length_b   1.000
_cell.length_c   1.000
_cell.angle_alpha   90.00
_cell.angle_beta   90.00
_cell.angle_gamma   90.00
#
_symmetry.space_group_name_H-M   'P 1'
#
loop_
_entity.id
_entity.type
_entity.pdbx_description
1 polymer ?
#
loop_
_entity_poly.entity_id
_entity_poly.type
_entity_poly.pdbx_seq_one_letter_code
_entity_poly.pdbx_strand_id
1 'polypeptide(L)'
;MEKQEKLFRVFLAGYQKEIAEAEMQLRTQRIVERIWQKDYKVWSENPSEITNRLGWLNSPSVSLAMADEIIDFVAAVRKEGYTNALLLGMGGSSLAAEVFSLSFGMKQGYLHLAVLDSTHPEAVLEHAKRLDPEKTLYIVSTKSGGTVETFSFMKFFYNQTLALLGKEKAGKHFIAITDPGSGLETAAKQLNFRKIFLNDPNIGGRYSALSLFGIVPAALLGIDIKELLNRAASMVRNCKTADSFVHDNNTSARLGMIMGHLANSGRDKITFITSNQLAYFADWLEQLIAESTGKAGKGILPVVGEEILQPDGYANDRFFIYLRLEDDHAQDRAVQELRKAGHPIVEIVFKDVYDIGGEFFRWEMATAIASWRIGVQPFNQPNVEASKNLVREMLAEYSREGKLPQPPVKFEVAGIKVYAEKNANDFKSLWREYFGNDAKGFRNKGNEYISIQAYLKPDKTTWQLLQKFRTMIQKKYKTAVTVGYGPRFLHSTGQLHKGDAGKGLFIQIISRMDKDAPIPDHAGADKSSMSFGTLITAQAFGDRQALLENKRHVVTFQLNTDQETDFDTLSEILASN
;
A
#
# COMPACT_ATOMS: atom_id res chain seq x y z
N MET A 1 -28.52 15.25 12.25
CA MET A 1 -27.40 16.13 12.59
C MET A 1 -26.60 15.60 13.78
N GLU A 2 -27.13 15.55 15.01
CA GLU A 2 -26.41 15.00 16.19
C GLU A 2 -25.74 13.63 16.01
N LYS A 3 -26.26 12.76 15.14
CA LYS A 3 -25.76 11.41 14.93
C LYS A 3 -24.50 11.35 14.02
N GLN A 4 -24.33 12.32 13.11
CA GLN A 4 -23.13 12.41 12.24
C GLN A 4 -21.96 13.11 12.94
N GLU A 5 -22.22 14.11 13.78
CA GLU A 5 -21.20 14.78 14.59
C GLU A 5 -20.52 13.81 15.58
N LYS A 6 -21.21 12.71 15.96
CA LYS A 6 -20.63 11.67 16.82
C LYS A 6 -19.65 10.76 16.10
N LEU A 7 -19.76 10.62 14.77
CA LEU A 7 -18.97 9.68 13.96
C LEU A 7 -17.74 10.30 13.28
N PHE A 8 -17.69 11.65 13.20
CA PHE A 8 -16.56 12.38 12.63
C PHE A 8 -16.25 13.59 13.51
N ARG A 9 -15.18 13.52 14.28
CA ARG A 9 -14.78 14.53 15.24
C ARG A 9 -13.42 15.11 14.87
N VAL A 10 -13.27 16.40 15.04
CA VAL A 10 -12.05 17.13 14.64
C VAL A 10 -11.53 17.99 15.78
N PHE A 11 -10.23 17.85 16.05
CA PHE A 11 -9.48 18.74 16.93
C PHE A 11 -8.29 19.31 16.16
N LEU A 12 -8.31 20.61 15.90
CA LEU A 12 -7.39 21.27 14.96
C LEU A 12 -6.20 21.97 15.64
N ALA A 13 -6.11 21.94 16.96
CA ALA A 13 -4.94 22.43 17.70
C ALA A 13 -4.47 23.87 17.28
N GLY A 14 -5.40 24.78 17.02
CA GLY A 14 -5.11 26.17 16.62
C GLY A 14 -5.26 26.46 15.13
N TYR A 15 -5.42 25.46 14.26
CA TYR A 15 -5.58 25.63 12.80
C TYR A 15 -7.03 25.89 12.36
N GLN A 16 -7.97 26.16 13.29
CA GLN A 16 -9.41 26.30 12.97
C GLN A 16 -9.68 27.40 11.95
N LYS A 17 -9.05 28.56 12.13
CA LYS A 17 -9.25 29.72 11.26
C LYS A 17 -8.72 29.46 9.85
N GLU A 18 -7.50 28.99 9.75
CA GLU A 18 -6.83 28.74 8.48
C GLU A 18 -7.55 27.64 7.67
N ILE A 19 -8.05 26.60 8.36
CA ILE A 19 -8.82 25.53 7.71
C ILE A 19 -10.17 26.06 7.26
N ALA A 20 -10.87 26.90 8.04
CA ALA A 20 -12.12 27.51 7.61
C ALA A 20 -11.92 28.43 6.37
N GLU A 21 -10.83 29.19 6.32
CA GLU A 21 -10.46 29.99 5.13
C GLU A 21 -10.19 29.11 3.91
N ALA A 22 -9.51 27.99 4.11
CA ALA A 22 -9.22 27.02 3.05
C ALA A 22 -10.51 26.33 2.55
N GLU A 23 -11.44 26.00 3.44
CA GLU A 23 -12.78 25.49 3.09
C GLU A 23 -13.59 26.52 2.29
N MET A 24 -13.47 27.81 2.61
CA MET A 24 -14.08 28.89 1.82
C MET A 24 -13.49 28.94 0.40
N GLN A 25 -12.17 28.78 0.23
CA GLN A 25 -11.54 28.72 -1.08
C GLN A 25 -12.07 27.53 -1.92
N LEU A 26 -12.22 26.34 -1.31
CA LEU A 26 -12.76 25.16 -1.98
C LEU A 26 -14.18 25.41 -2.50
N ARG A 27 -15.03 26.09 -1.72
CA ARG A 27 -16.39 26.50 -2.13
C ARG A 27 -16.37 27.52 -3.27
N THR A 28 -15.64 28.62 -3.09
CA THR A 28 -15.58 29.72 -4.07
C THR A 28 -15.11 29.19 -5.43
N GLN A 29 -14.18 28.24 -5.45
CA GLN A 29 -13.69 27.61 -6.67
C GLN A 29 -14.55 26.40 -7.12
N ARG A 30 -15.62 26.08 -6.39
CA ARG A 30 -16.57 25.00 -6.70
C ARG A 30 -15.89 23.64 -6.93
N ILE A 31 -14.86 23.34 -6.15
CA ILE A 31 -13.99 22.18 -6.39
C ILE A 31 -14.76 20.88 -6.35
N VAL A 32 -15.68 20.68 -5.38
CA VAL A 32 -16.47 19.44 -5.26
C VAL A 32 -17.32 19.24 -6.52
N GLU A 33 -18.05 20.26 -6.97
CA GLU A 33 -18.88 20.16 -8.18
C GLU A 33 -18.05 19.88 -9.42
N ARG A 34 -16.90 20.55 -9.56
CA ARG A 34 -15.98 20.35 -10.69
C ARG A 34 -15.42 18.92 -10.72
N ILE A 35 -15.12 18.33 -9.55
CA ILE A 35 -14.72 16.90 -9.46
C ILE A 35 -15.85 16.01 -10.00
N TRP A 36 -17.10 16.24 -9.57
CA TRP A 36 -18.25 15.47 -10.04
C TRP A 36 -18.55 15.67 -11.53
N GLN A 37 -18.23 16.86 -12.07
CA GLN A 37 -18.29 17.15 -13.51
C GLN A 37 -17.10 16.56 -14.28
N LYS A 38 -16.18 15.88 -13.60
CA LYS A 38 -14.96 15.29 -14.17
C LYS A 38 -14.04 16.35 -14.82
N ASP A 39 -14.04 17.56 -14.30
CA ASP A 39 -13.19 18.65 -14.75
C ASP A 39 -11.72 18.38 -14.34
N TYR A 40 -10.90 17.98 -15.30
CA TYR A 40 -9.49 17.69 -15.06
C TYR A 40 -8.68 18.91 -14.60
N LYS A 41 -9.13 20.13 -14.94
CA LYS A 41 -8.47 21.37 -14.54
C LYS A 41 -8.50 21.65 -13.04
N VAL A 42 -9.21 20.85 -12.27
CA VAL A 42 -9.09 20.86 -10.81
C VAL A 42 -7.64 20.63 -10.37
N TRP A 43 -6.90 19.77 -11.08
CA TRP A 43 -5.56 19.35 -10.67
C TRP A 43 -4.44 19.74 -11.64
N SER A 44 -4.73 19.88 -12.94
CA SER A 44 -3.71 20.14 -13.97
C SER A 44 -4.32 20.73 -15.22
N GLU A 45 -3.56 21.54 -15.94
CA GLU A 45 -3.92 21.96 -17.30
C GLU A 45 -3.77 20.84 -18.35
N ASN A 46 -3.00 19.78 -18.02
CA ASN A 46 -2.85 18.60 -18.87
C ASN A 46 -3.87 17.53 -18.46
N PRO A 47 -4.76 17.08 -19.38
CA PRO A 47 -5.77 16.07 -19.11
C PRO A 47 -5.23 14.64 -18.95
N SER A 48 -3.96 14.42 -19.30
CA SER A 48 -3.34 13.09 -19.30
C SER A 48 -3.39 12.44 -17.93
N GLU A 49 -3.79 11.16 -17.89
CA GLU A 49 -3.96 10.37 -16.67
C GLU A 49 -4.91 10.99 -15.62
N ILE A 50 -5.81 11.91 -16.05
CA ILE A 50 -6.92 12.42 -15.22
C ILE A 50 -8.25 12.01 -15.85
N THR A 51 -8.50 12.37 -17.10
CA THR A 51 -9.81 12.12 -17.75
C THR A 51 -10.17 10.63 -17.84
N ASN A 52 -9.17 9.78 -17.94
CA ASN A 52 -9.30 8.33 -17.95
C ASN A 52 -9.01 7.69 -16.57
N ARG A 53 -9.18 8.44 -15.46
CA ARG A 53 -8.97 7.95 -14.08
C ARG A 53 -10.10 8.31 -13.12
N LEU A 54 -11.17 8.92 -13.60
CA LEU A 54 -12.30 9.39 -12.77
C LEU A 54 -13.50 8.43 -12.75
N GLY A 55 -13.31 7.18 -13.20
CA GLY A 55 -14.34 6.13 -13.13
C GLY A 55 -14.73 5.74 -11.71
N TRP A 56 -13.80 5.88 -10.74
CA TRP A 56 -14.02 5.58 -9.32
C TRP A 56 -15.21 6.35 -8.71
N LEU A 57 -15.54 7.52 -9.21
CA LEU A 57 -16.70 8.30 -8.78
C LEU A 57 -18.02 7.52 -8.89
N ASN A 58 -18.10 6.56 -9.81
CA ASN A 58 -19.28 5.75 -10.04
C ASN A 58 -19.10 4.28 -9.61
N SER A 59 -17.92 3.89 -9.10
CA SER A 59 -17.62 2.49 -8.76
C SER A 59 -18.66 1.82 -7.89
N PRO A 60 -19.22 2.44 -6.81
CA PRO A 60 -20.21 1.78 -5.98
C PRO A 60 -21.48 1.38 -6.75
N SER A 61 -21.97 2.24 -7.64
CA SER A 61 -23.18 1.95 -8.41
C SER A 61 -22.94 0.94 -9.53
N VAL A 62 -21.78 1.00 -10.19
CA VAL A 62 -21.39 0.04 -11.23
C VAL A 62 -21.22 -1.35 -10.63
N SER A 63 -20.50 -1.46 -9.51
CA SER A 63 -20.27 -2.73 -8.83
C SER A 63 -21.56 -3.30 -8.23
N LEU A 64 -22.47 -2.45 -7.74
CA LEU A 64 -23.77 -2.89 -7.25
C LEU A 64 -24.64 -3.51 -8.36
N ALA A 65 -24.57 -2.97 -9.58
CA ALA A 65 -25.26 -3.55 -10.73
C ALA A 65 -24.73 -4.93 -11.13
N MET A 66 -23.48 -5.25 -10.80
CA MET A 66 -22.84 -6.55 -11.07
C MET A 66 -22.95 -7.53 -9.88
N ALA A 67 -23.51 -7.10 -8.75
CA ALA A 67 -23.47 -7.86 -7.50
C ALA A 67 -24.11 -9.25 -7.61
N ASP A 68 -25.24 -9.38 -8.31
CA ASP A 68 -25.94 -10.66 -8.48
C ASP A 68 -25.11 -11.64 -9.31
N GLU A 69 -24.49 -11.20 -10.41
CA GLU A 69 -23.58 -12.03 -11.22
C GLU A 69 -22.38 -12.55 -10.40
N ILE A 70 -21.83 -11.69 -9.54
CA ILE A 70 -20.71 -12.06 -8.67
C ILE A 70 -21.16 -13.08 -7.61
N ILE A 71 -22.31 -12.88 -7.00
CA ILE A 71 -22.89 -13.80 -6.00
C ILE A 71 -23.16 -15.17 -6.61
N ASP A 72 -23.76 -15.22 -7.81
CA ASP A 72 -24.02 -16.47 -8.54
C ASP A 72 -22.73 -17.21 -8.90
N PHE A 73 -21.70 -16.47 -9.33
CA PHE A 73 -20.36 -17.04 -9.58
C PHE A 73 -19.78 -17.66 -8.30
N VAL A 74 -19.84 -16.97 -7.17
CA VAL A 74 -19.33 -17.48 -5.88
C VAL A 74 -20.12 -18.71 -5.44
N ALA A 75 -21.45 -18.74 -5.63
CA ALA A 75 -22.28 -19.90 -5.32
C ALA A 75 -21.86 -21.13 -6.14
N ALA A 76 -21.57 -20.96 -7.44
CA ALA A 76 -21.09 -22.03 -8.31
C ALA A 76 -19.71 -22.56 -7.85
N VAL A 77 -18.76 -21.67 -7.55
CA VAL A 77 -17.42 -22.04 -7.05
C VAL A 77 -17.53 -22.86 -5.75
N ARG A 78 -18.35 -22.42 -4.80
CA ARG A 78 -18.57 -23.15 -3.54
C ARG A 78 -19.22 -24.51 -3.74
N LYS A 79 -20.21 -24.61 -4.65
CA LYS A 79 -20.87 -25.87 -4.98
C LYS A 79 -19.92 -26.90 -5.56
N GLU A 80 -18.87 -26.47 -6.28
CA GLU A 80 -17.82 -27.33 -6.83
C GLU A 80 -16.76 -27.74 -5.80
N GLY A 81 -16.84 -27.29 -4.54
CA GLY A 81 -15.98 -27.72 -3.44
C GLY A 81 -14.69 -26.92 -3.26
N TYR A 82 -14.55 -25.76 -3.87
CA TYR A 82 -13.45 -24.85 -3.59
C TYR A 82 -13.54 -24.31 -2.17
N THR A 83 -12.41 -24.35 -1.44
CA THR A 83 -12.33 -23.89 -0.03
C THR A 83 -11.31 -22.79 0.17
N ASN A 84 -10.38 -22.62 -0.78
CA ASN A 84 -9.33 -21.60 -0.70
C ASN A 84 -9.36 -20.70 -1.93
N ALA A 85 -8.96 -19.47 -1.75
CA ALA A 85 -8.63 -18.54 -2.81
C ALA A 85 -7.23 -17.96 -2.56
N LEU A 86 -6.39 -17.90 -3.60
CA LEU A 86 -5.10 -17.21 -3.55
C LEU A 86 -5.12 -16.08 -4.57
N LEU A 87 -5.06 -14.85 -4.08
CA LEU A 87 -4.97 -13.67 -4.92
C LEU A 87 -3.50 -13.39 -5.25
N LEU A 88 -3.21 -13.33 -6.53
CA LEU A 88 -1.91 -13.05 -7.14
C LEU A 88 -1.97 -11.63 -7.72
N GLY A 89 -1.45 -10.64 -7.00
CA GLY A 89 -1.58 -9.25 -7.40
C GLY A 89 -0.70 -8.31 -6.59
N MET A 90 -0.57 -7.06 -7.05
CA MET A 90 0.27 -6.03 -6.41
C MET A 90 -0.51 -4.75 -6.21
N GLY A 91 -0.24 -4.04 -5.10
CA GLY A 91 -0.79 -2.72 -4.82
C GLY A 91 -2.31 -2.67 -4.89
N GLY A 92 -2.89 -1.76 -5.68
CA GLY A 92 -4.34 -1.61 -5.83
C GLY A 92 -5.07 -2.85 -6.35
N SER A 93 -4.35 -3.83 -6.91
CA SER A 93 -4.93 -5.10 -7.34
C SER A 93 -5.03 -6.14 -6.21
N SER A 94 -4.46 -5.87 -5.02
CA SER A 94 -4.40 -6.83 -3.90
C SER A 94 -4.83 -6.24 -2.56
N LEU A 95 -4.51 -4.97 -2.29
CA LEU A 95 -4.68 -4.37 -0.96
C LEU A 95 -6.13 -4.36 -0.46
N ALA A 96 -7.10 -4.03 -1.33
CA ALA A 96 -8.50 -4.05 -0.90
C ALA A 96 -8.96 -5.47 -0.53
N ALA A 97 -8.52 -6.50 -1.25
CA ALA A 97 -8.79 -7.89 -0.95
C ALA A 97 -8.20 -8.32 0.40
N GLU A 98 -6.98 -7.86 0.70
CA GLU A 98 -6.33 -8.09 2.00
C GLU A 98 -7.08 -7.39 3.13
N VAL A 99 -7.48 -6.11 2.95
CA VAL A 99 -8.34 -5.40 3.92
C VAL A 99 -9.59 -6.22 4.23
N PHE A 100 -10.30 -6.69 3.21
CA PHE A 100 -11.50 -7.49 3.41
C PHE A 100 -11.21 -8.80 4.13
N SER A 101 -10.16 -9.52 3.75
CA SER A 101 -9.79 -10.80 4.38
C SER A 101 -9.45 -10.63 5.87
N LEU A 102 -8.72 -9.60 6.23
CA LEU A 102 -8.19 -9.40 7.58
C LEU A 102 -9.13 -8.61 8.49
N SER A 103 -9.98 -7.74 7.94
CA SER A 103 -10.97 -6.99 8.73
C SER A 103 -12.28 -7.75 8.95
N PHE A 104 -12.75 -8.51 7.96
CA PHE A 104 -14.01 -9.28 8.08
C PHE A 104 -13.79 -10.75 8.44
N GLY A 105 -12.63 -11.30 8.06
CA GLY A 105 -12.43 -12.74 8.08
C GLY A 105 -13.27 -13.47 7.03
N MET A 106 -13.30 -14.79 7.12
CA MET A 106 -14.07 -15.66 6.25
C MET A 106 -15.40 -16.06 6.92
N LYS A 107 -16.50 -15.89 6.21
CA LYS A 107 -17.80 -16.44 6.63
C LYS A 107 -17.80 -17.97 6.47
N GLN A 108 -18.39 -18.68 7.42
CA GLN A 108 -18.47 -20.15 7.39
C GLN A 108 -19.07 -20.65 6.06
N GLY A 109 -18.37 -21.61 5.43
CA GLY A 109 -18.74 -22.19 4.14
C GLY A 109 -18.37 -21.35 2.92
N TYR A 110 -17.59 -20.29 3.08
CA TYR A 110 -16.97 -19.52 2.00
C TYR A 110 -15.47 -19.83 1.90
N LEU A 111 -14.73 -19.14 1.05
CA LEU A 111 -13.33 -19.45 0.77
C LEU A 111 -12.40 -18.70 1.72
N HIS A 112 -11.36 -19.38 2.18
CA HIS A 112 -10.21 -18.71 2.80
C HIS A 112 -9.43 -17.94 1.73
N LEU A 113 -9.36 -16.63 1.85
CA LEU A 113 -8.61 -15.78 0.93
C LEU A 113 -7.24 -15.45 1.53
N ALA A 114 -6.20 -15.81 0.80
CA ALA A 114 -4.83 -15.33 1.03
C ALA A 114 -4.40 -14.42 -0.12
N VAL A 115 -3.49 -13.51 0.17
CA VAL A 115 -2.88 -12.62 -0.83
C VAL A 115 -1.40 -12.95 -0.95
N LEU A 116 -0.90 -13.06 -2.18
CA LEU A 116 0.52 -13.17 -2.49
C LEU A 116 0.95 -11.95 -3.29
N ASP A 117 1.68 -11.07 -2.63
CA ASP A 117 2.26 -9.85 -3.18
C ASP A 117 3.75 -9.67 -2.81
N SER A 118 4.40 -10.77 -2.45
CA SER A 118 5.84 -10.84 -2.19
C SER A 118 6.52 -11.81 -3.17
N THR A 119 7.57 -11.34 -3.81
CA THR A 119 8.43 -12.19 -4.66
C THR A 119 9.51 -12.92 -3.87
N HIS A 120 9.47 -12.88 -2.53
CA HIS A 120 10.38 -13.68 -1.72
C HIS A 120 10.11 -15.17 -1.97
N PRO A 121 11.12 -15.97 -2.40
CA PRO A 121 10.87 -17.34 -2.83
C PRO A 121 10.23 -18.22 -1.75
N GLU A 122 10.62 -18.04 -0.49
CA GLU A 122 10.01 -18.82 0.60
C GLU A 122 8.54 -18.45 0.85
N ALA A 123 8.11 -17.21 0.59
CA ALA A 123 6.70 -16.83 0.68
C ALA A 123 5.89 -17.54 -0.42
N VAL A 124 6.42 -17.62 -1.64
CA VAL A 124 5.80 -18.36 -2.76
C VAL A 124 5.69 -19.84 -2.44
N LEU A 125 6.80 -20.44 -1.98
CA LEU A 125 6.87 -21.87 -1.62
C LEU A 125 5.97 -22.22 -0.44
N GLU A 126 5.79 -21.33 0.52
CA GLU A 126 4.89 -21.53 1.66
C GLU A 126 3.43 -21.62 1.20
N HIS A 127 2.98 -20.71 0.33
CA HIS A 127 1.65 -20.81 -0.27
C HIS A 127 1.48 -22.09 -1.08
N ALA A 128 2.48 -22.46 -1.88
CA ALA A 128 2.48 -23.67 -2.68
C ALA A 128 2.36 -24.95 -1.82
N LYS A 129 3.03 -24.97 -0.67
CA LYS A 129 2.98 -26.11 0.27
C LYS A 129 1.67 -26.18 1.05
N ARG A 130 1.10 -25.03 1.41
CA ARG A 130 -0.09 -24.95 2.29
C ARG A 130 -1.38 -25.21 1.54
N LEU A 131 -1.47 -24.81 0.27
CA LEU A 131 -2.71 -24.84 -0.50
C LEU A 131 -2.83 -26.14 -1.30
N ASP A 132 -3.99 -26.78 -1.21
CA ASP A 132 -4.38 -27.88 -2.08
C ASP A 132 -4.83 -27.32 -3.44
N PRO A 133 -4.11 -27.56 -4.55
CA PRO A 133 -4.49 -27.01 -5.85
C PRO A 133 -5.88 -27.47 -6.33
N GLU A 134 -6.36 -28.67 -5.93
CA GLU A 134 -7.69 -29.17 -6.30
C GLU A 134 -8.83 -28.35 -5.66
N LYS A 135 -8.55 -27.68 -4.53
CA LYS A 135 -9.53 -26.91 -3.74
C LYS A 135 -9.24 -25.41 -3.73
N THR A 136 -8.27 -24.98 -4.52
CA THR A 136 -7.84 -23.57 -4.57
C THR A 136 -8.26 -22.89 -5.86
N LEU A 137 -8.91 -21.72 -5.72
CA LEU A 137 -9.17 -20.78 -6.80
C LEU A 137 -8.08 -19.71 -6.82
N TYR A 138 -7.31 -19.63 -7.89
CA TYR A 138 -6.28 -18.61 -8.08
C TYR A 138 -6.89 -17.37 -8.75
N ILE A 139 -6.75 -16.21 -8.12
CA ILE A 139 -7.26 -14.92 -8.61
C ILE A 139 -6.06 -14.16 -9.17
N VAL A 140 -5.89 -14.16 -10.48
CA VAL A 140 -4.85 -13.34 -11.12
C VAL A 140 -5.40 -11.93 -11.29
N SER A 141 -4.79 -10.97 -10.58
CA SER A 141 -5.32 -9.62 -10.44
C SER A 141 -4.29 -8.59 -10.87
N THR A 142 -4.51 -7.96 -12.03
CA THR A 142 -3.66 -6.84 -12.52
C THR A 142 -4.40 -5.99 -13.53
N LYS A 143 -4.40 -4.67 -13.32
CA LYS A 143 -5.05 -3.70 -14.20
C LYS A 143 -4.44 -3.70 -15.61
N SER A 144 -3.13 -3.50 -15.70
CA SER A 144 -2.41 -3.34 -16.98
C SER A 144 -2.16 -4.66 -17.72
N GLY A 145 -2.25 -5.79 -17.01
CA GLY A 145 -1.86 -7.08 -17.57
C GLY A 145 -0.38 -7.19 -17.94
N GLY A 146 0.50 -6.42 -17.26
CA GLY A 146 1.94 -6.40 -17.53
C GLY A 146 2.82 -6.42 -16.27
N THR A 147 2.22 -6.64 -15.09
CA THR A 147 2.95 -6.65 -13.80
C THR A 147 3.78 -7.93 -13.69
N VAL A 148 5.10 -7.78 -13.63
CA VAL A 148 6.05 -8.93 -13.68
C VAL A 148 5.82 -9.89 -12.52
N GLU A 149 5.57 -9.38 -11.32
CA GLU A 149 5.30 -10.18 -10.12
C GLU A 149 4.06 -11.05 -10.31
N THR A 150 2.95 -10.43 -10.70
CA THR A 150 1.67 -11.12 -10.90
C THR A 150 1.78 -12.23 -11.95
N PHE A 151 2.47 -11.96 -13.06
CA PHE A 151 2.70 -12.98 -14.08
C PHE A 151 3.65 -14.08 -13.63
N SER A 152 4.65 -13.76 -12.81
CA SER A 152 5.56 -14.75 -12.23
C SER A 152 4.80 -15.71 -11.31
N PHE A 153 3.94 -15.18 -10.43
CA PHE A 153 3.06 -15.99 -9.59
C PHE A 153 2.10 -16.84 -10.43
N MET A 154 1.43 -16.24 -11.42
CA MET A 154 0.50 -16.94 -12.29
C MET A 154 1.18 -18.14 -12.99
N LYS A 155 2.34 -17.94 -13.60
CA LYS A 155 3.08 -19.00 -14.28
C LYS A 155 3.46 -20.14 -13.33
N PHE A 156 3.95 -19.78 -12.13
CA PHE A 156 4.38 -20.75 -11.12
C PHE A 156 3.19 -21.62 -10.65
N PHE A 157 2.10 -21.01 -10.21
CA PHE A 157 0.93 -21.76 -9.73
C PHE A 157 0.17 -22.46 -10.85
N TYR A 158 0.17 -21.90 -12.07
CA TYR A 158 -0.42 -22.58 -13.23
C TYR A 158 0.33 -23.87 -13.53
N ASN A 159 1.67 -23.86 -13.54
CA ASN A 159 2.47 -25.07 -13.79
C ASN A 159 2.27 -26.14 -12.71
N GLN A 160 2.16 -25.75 -11.43
CA GLN A 160 1.82 -26.71 -10.37
C GLN A 160 0.44 -27.34 -10.58
N THR A 161 -0.56 -26.52 -10.90
CA THR A 161 -1.93 -26.97 -11.17
C THR A 161 -1.98 -27.85 -12.42
N LEU A 162 -1.24 -27.47 -13.48
CA LEU A 162 -1.13 -28.21 -14.72
C LEU A 162 -0.52 -29.62 -14.50
N ALA A 163 0.55 -29.67 -13.71
CA ALA A 163 1.24 -30.95 -13.40
C ALA A 163 0.33 -31.92 -12.61
N LEU A 164 -0.54 -31.39 -11.75
CA LEU A 164 -1.43 -32.20 -10.92
C LEU A 164 -2.73 -32.57 -11.65
N LEU A 165 -3.36 -31.64 -12.35
CA LEU A 165 -4.74 -31.78 -12.85
C LEU A 165 -4.82 -31.94 -14.38
N GLY A 166 -3.73 -31.71 -15.09
CA GLY A 166 -3.67 -31.76 -16.54
C GLY A 166 -4.23 -30.51 -17.22
N LYS A 167 -3.95 -30.38 -18.52
CA LYS A 167 -4.20 -29.19 -19.34
C LYS A 167 -5.68 -28.78 -19.42
N GLU A 168 -6.59 -29.75 -19.43
CA GLU A 168 -8.03 -29.47 -19.56
C GLU A 168 -8.62 -28.83 -18.31
N LYS A 169 -8.08 -29.15 -17.13
CA LYS A 169 -8.60 -28.70 -15.84
C LYS A 169 -7.86 -27.49 -15.29
N ALA A 170 -6.55 -27.35 -15.54
CA ALA A 170 -5.72 -26.35 -14.91
C ALA A 170 -6.32 -24.93 -14.97
N GLY A 171 -6.72 -24.48 -16.16
CA GLY A 171 -7.30 -23.13 -16.32
C GLY A 171 -8.60 -22.90 -15.55
N LYS A 172 -9.36 -23.98 -15.22
CA LYS A 172 -10.62 -23.88 -14.46
C LYS A 172 -10.41 -23.47 -12.99
N HIS A 173 -9.19 -23.62 -12.49
CA HIS A 173 -8.79 -23.16 -11.16
C HIS A 173 -8.35 -21.70 -11.13
N PHE A 174 -8.38 -20.98 -12.26
CA PHE A 174 -7.96 -19.59 -12.38
C PHE A 174 -9.10 -18.68 -12.82
N ILE A 175 -9.14 -17.48 -12.25
CA ILE A 175 -9.92 -16.35 -12.72
C ILE A 175 -9.00 -15.16 -12.94
N ALA A 176 -9.39 -14.25 -13.83
CA ALA A 176 -8.70 -12.99 -14.05
C ALA A 176 -9.57 -11.81 -13.64
N ILE A 177 -8.95 -10.81 -12.99
CA ILE A 177 -9.54 -9.48 -12.79
C ILE A 177 -8.59 -8.49 -13.46
N THR A 178 -9.05 -7.82 -14.52
CA THR A 178 -8.19 -6.99 -15.36
C THR A 178 -9.00 -5.98 -16.19
N ASP A 179 -8.30 -5.06 -16.86
CA ASP A 179 -8.94 -4.15 -17.82
C ASP A 179 -9.15 -4.83 -19.17
N PRO A 180 -10.15 -4.40 -19.95
CA PRO A 180 -10.35 -4.85 -21.32
C PRO A 180 -9.12 -4.59 -22.20
N GLY A 181 -8.77 -5.55 -23.05
CA GLY A 181 -7.62 -5.46 -23.97
C GLY A 181 -6.26 -5.66 -23.32
N SER A 182 -6.20 -6.02 -22.05
CA SER A 182 -4.95 -6.26 -21.32
C SER A 182 -4.24 -7.55 -21.74
N GLY A 183 -2.93 -7.63 -21.46
CA GLY A 183 -2.18 -8.87 -21.64
C GLY A 183 -2.72 -10.04 -20.81
N LEU A 184 -3.29 -9.76 -19.62
CA LEU A 184 -3.91 -10.79 -18.79
C LEU A 184 -5.22 -11.31 -19.39
N GLU A 185 -6.05 -10.46 -20.00
CA GLU A 185 -7.24 -10.92 -20.71
C GLU A 185 -6.87 -11.92 -21.82
N THR A 186 -5.83 -11.59 -22.58
CA THR A 186 -5.32 -12.48 -23.65
C THR A 186 -4.81 -13.80 -23.08
N ALA A 187 -3.97 -13.77 -22.06
CA ALA A 187 -3.45 -14.97 -21.40
C ALA A 187 -4.56 -15.85 -20.81
N ALA A 188 -5.54 -15.22 -20.14
CA ALA A 188 -6.65 -15.94 -19.53
C ALA A 188 -7.54 -16.66 -20.56
N LYS A 189 -7.75 -16.06 -21.74
CA LYS A 189 -8.44 -16.72 -22.86
C LYS A 189 -7.65 -17.91 -23.40
N GLN A 190 -6.34 -17.73 -23.63
CA GLN A 190 -5.45 -18.79 -24.14
C GLN A 190 -5.31 -19.98 -23.17
N LEU A 191 -5.31 -19.70 -21.86
CA LEU A 191 -5.17 -20.70 -20.80
C LEU A 191 -6.52 -21.24 -20.31
N ASN A 192 -7.64 -20.86 -20.95
CA ASN A 192 -9.00 -21.28 -20.63
C ASN A 192 -9.38 -21.04 -19.16
N PHE A 193 -9.09 -19.86 -18.64
CA PHE A 193 -9.49 -19.46 -17.27
C PHE A 193 -11.02 -19.59 -17.11
N ARG A 194 -11.44 -19.93 -15.90
CA ARG A 194 -12.86 -20.12 -15.54
C ARG A 194 -13.73 -18.89 -15.82
N LYS A 195 -13.22 -17.72 -15.45
CA LYS A 195 -13.93 -16.43 -15.60
C LYS A 195 -12.93 -15.30 -15.78
N ILE A 196 -13.30 -14.32 -16.56
CA ILE A 196 -12.57 -13.05 -16.71
C ILE A 196 -13.51 -11.95 -16.29
N PHE A 197 -13.17 -11.26 -15.22
CA PHE A 197 -13.86 -10.06 -14.74
C PHE A 197 -13.18 -8.83 -15.35
N LEU A 198 -13.86 -8.17 -16.27
CA LEU A 198 -13.35 -6.96 -16.94
C LEU A 198 -13.76 -5.73 -16.15
N ASN A 199 -12.77 -5.03 -15.61
CA ASN A 199 -12.96 -3.82 -14.82
C ASN A 199 -13.11 -2.57 -15.70
N ASP A 200 -13.67 -1.47 -15.15
CA ASP A 200 -13.68 -0.18 -15.83
C ASP A 200 -12.24 0.34 -16.01
N PRO A 201 -11.74 0.50 -17.24
CA PRO A 201 -10.36 0.95 -17.49
C PRO A 201 -10.10 2.40 -17.01
N ASN A 202 -11.16 3.17 -16.73
CA ASN A 202 -11.06 4.54 -16.24
C ASN A 202 -10.88 4.64 -14.72
N ILE A 203 -10.55 3.54 -14.03
CA ILE A 203 -10.28 3.53 -12.61
C ILE A 203 -8.78 3.31 -12.40
N GLY A 204 -8.13 4.20 -11.66
CA GLY A 204 -6.73 4.02 -11.24
C GLY A 204 -6.58 2.91 -10.19
N GLY A 205 -5.42 2.22 -10.14
CA GLY A 205 -5.23 1.08 -9.24
C GLY A 205 -5.55 1.38 -7.78
N ARG A 206 -5.02 2.47 -7.20
CA ARG A 206 -5.26 2.86 -5.81
C ARG A 206 -6.68 3.39 -5.52
N TYR A 207 -7.49 3.65 -6.57
CA TYR A 207 -8.91 4.05 -6.49
C TYR A 207 -9.86 2.90 -6.86
N SER A 208 -9.40 1.64 -6.84
CA SER A 208 -10.16 0.51 -7.35
C SER A 208 -10.80 -0.37 -6.26
N ALA A 209 -10.73 0.03 -5.00
CA ALA A 209 -11.21 -0.79 -3.88
C ALA A 209 -12.69 -1.17 -3.99
N LEU A 210 -13.52 -0.27 -4.49
CA LEU A 210 -14.97 -0.48 -4.70
C LEU A 210 -15.33 -0.95 -6.12
N SER A 211 -14.32 -1.35 -6.91
CA SER A 211 -14.50 -1.96 -8.22
C SER A 211 -14.38 -3.50 -8.14
N LEU A 212 -14.36 -4.19 -9.26
CA LEU A 212 -14.20 -5.65 -9.31
C LEU A 212 -12.93 -6.15 -8.62
N PHE A 213 -11.87 -5.34 -8.56
CA PHE A 213 -10.63 -5.67 -7.87
C PHE A 213 -10.82 -5.93 -6.36
N GLY A 214 -11.74 -5.22 -5.71
CA GLY A 214 -12.09 -5.46 -4.31
C GLY A 214 -13.35 -6.30 -4.14
N ILE A 215 -14.38 -6.09 -4.94
CA ILE A 215 -15.71 -6.67 -4.71
C ILE A 215 -15.77 -8.17 -5.01
N VAL A 216 -15.06 -8.66 -6.04
CA VAL A 216 -14.99 -10.11 -6.34
C VAL A 216 -14.31 -10.88 -5.19
N PRO A 217 -13.12 -10.49 -4.69
CA PRO A 217 -12.53 -11.11 -3.52
C PRO A 217 -13.40 -11.02 -2.26
N ALA A 218 -14.07 -9.88 -2.02
CA ALA A 218 -14.99 -9.71 -0.88
C ALA A 218 -16.14 -10.72 -0.91
N ALA A 219 -16.73 -10.95 -2.08
CA ALA A 219 -17.79 -11.93 -2.24
C ALA A 219 -17.31 -13.37 -2.00
N LEU A 220 -16.08 -13.73 -2.40
CA LEU A 220 -15.48 -15.05 -2.14
C LEU A 220 -15.28 -15.32 -0.65
N LEU A 221 -15.06 -14.28 0.17
CA LEU A 221 -15.02 -14.35 1.64
C LEU A 221 -16.40 -14.51 2.28
N GLY A 222 -17.49 -14.26 1.54
CA GLY A 222 -18.86 -14.27 2.03
C GLY A 222 -19.30 -12.95 2.67
N ILE A 223 -18.63 -11.87 2.38
CA ILE A 223 -19.08 -10.53 2.75
C ILE A 223 -20.35 -10.20 1.97
N ASP A 224 -21.32 -9.60 2.63
CA ASP A 224 -22.50 -9.05 1.96
C ASP A 224 -22.08 -7.83 1.14
N ILE A 225 -21.74 -8.08 -0.14
CA ILE A 225 -21.26 -7.02 -1.04
C ILE A 225 -22.34 -5.99 -1.37
N LYS A 226 -23.64 -6.35 -1.25
CA LYS A 226 -24.72 -5.38 -1.43
C LYS A 226 -24.79 -4.41 -0.27
N GLU A 227 -24.69 -4.89 0.97
CA GLU A 227 -24.63 -4.01 2.16
C GLU A 227 -23.38 -3.12 2.11
N LEU A 228 -22.20 -3.67 1.82
CA LEU A 228 -20.96 -2.92 1.68
C LEU A 228 -21.10 -1.78 0.64
N LEU A 229 -21.62 -2.08 -0.54
CA LEU A 229 -21.80 -1.12 -1.63
C LEU A 229 -22.93 -0.11 -1.35
N ASN A 230 -23.96 -0.48 -0.61
CA ASN A 230 -25.01 0.45 -0.17
C ASN A 230 -24.45 1.49 0.83
N ARG A 231 -23.52 1.08 1.73
CA ARG A 231 -22.81 2.01 2.60
C ARG A 231 -21.90 2.95 1.80
N ALA A 232 -21.20 2.42 0.79
CA ALA A 232 -20.43 3.23 -0.14
C ALA A 232 -21.32 4.23 -0.90
N ALA A 233 -22.47 3.82 -1.42
CA ALA A 233 -23.45 4.68 -2.10
C ALA A 233 -24.01 5.78 -1.17
N SER A 234 -24.14 5.48 0.13
CA SER A 234 -24.53 6.49 1.12
C SER A 234 -23.45 7.56 1.28
N MET A 235 -22.18 7.17 1.31
CA MET A 235 -21.05 8.11 1.35
C MET A 235 -20.95 8.92 0.06
N VAL A 236 -21.19 8.31 -1.11
CA VAL A 236 -21.30 9.04 -2.39
C VAL A 236 -22.31 10.18 -2.31
N ARG A 237 -23.50 9.92 -1.73
CA ARG A 237 -24.52 10.97 -1.54
C ARG A 237 -24.02 12.08 -0.61
N ASN A 238 -23.32 11.72 0.48
CA ASN A 238 -22.70 12.70 1.38
C ASN A 238 -21.68 13.58 0.64
N CYS A 239 -20.84 12.98 -0.22
CA CYS A 239 -19.81 13.69 -0.97
C CYS A 239 -20.35 14.60 -2.09
N LYS A 240 -21.60 14.42 -2.53
CA LYS A 240 -22.24 15.25 -3.57
C LYS A 240 -22.76 16.57 -3.06
N THR A 241 -22.97 16.71 -1.76
CA THR A 241 -23.57 17.90 -1.19
C THR A 241 -22.58 19.07 -1.20
N ALA A 242 -22.83 20.05 -2.08
CA ALA A 242 -21.96 21.21 -2.27
C ALA A 242 -22.12 22.28 -1.14
N ASP A 243 -23.33 22.43 -0.59
CA ASP A 243 -23.68 23.47 0.38
C ASP A 243 -23.40 23.11 1.85
N SER A 244 -22.72 22.02 2.10
CA SER A 244 -22.81 21.32 3.37
C SER A 244 -21.73 21.65 4.40
N PHE A 245 -20.83 22.59 4.13
CA PHE A 245 -19.89 23.05 5.15
C PHE A 245 -20.56 23.85 6.28
N VAL A 246 -21.75 24.41 6.03
CA VAL A 246 -22.55 25.11 7.07
C VAL A 246 -23.08 24.14 8.12
N HIS A 247 -23.15 22.83 7.81
CA HIS A 247 -23.72 21.79 8.67
C HIS A 247 -22.88 20.52 8.77
N ASP A 248 -21.56 20.59 8.54
CA ASP A 248 -20.62 19.44 8.61
C ASP A 248 -21.04 18.21 7.75
N ASN A 249 -21.76 18.42 6.67
CA ASN A 249 -22.38 17.31 5.91
C ASN A 249 -21.43 16.64 4.91
N ASN A 250 -20.41 17.32 4.34
CA ASN A 250 -19.41 16.72 3.45
C ASN A 250 -18.11 16.43 4.20
N THR A 251 -18.12 15.38 5.00
CA THR A 251 -16.97 14.99 5.82
C THR A 251 -15.74 14.59 5.00
N SER A 252 -15.92 14.13 3.76
CA SER A 252 -14.80 13.82 2.84
C SER A 252 -14.07 15.07 2.38
N ALA A 253 -14.81 16.12 2.00
CA ALA A 253 -14.23 17.40 1.60
C ALA A 253 -13.49 18.05 2.78
N ARG A 254 -14.10 18.02 3.97
CA ARG A 254 -13.47 18.55 5.18
C ARG A 254 -12.19 17.80 5.53
N LEU A 255 -12.19 16.46 5.48
CA LEU A 255 -11.00 15.63 5.70
C LEU A 255 -9.88 15.98 4.71
N GLY A 256 -10.21 16.08 3.41
CA GLY A 256 -9.25 16.43 2.36
C GLY A 256 -8.65 17.84 2.56
N MET A 257 -9.47 18.81 3.00
CA MET A 257 -8.99 20.16 3.32
C MET A 257 -8.07 20.17 4.53
N ILE A 258 -8.41 19.42 5.59
CA ILE A 258 -7.54 19.27 6.78
C ILE A 258 -6.19 18.67 6.38
N MET A 259 -6.21 17.54 5.66
CA MET A 259 -4.99 16.86 5.21
C MET A 259 -4.11 17.79 4.38
N GLY A 260 -4.67 18.40 3.34
CA GLY A 260 -3.92 19.25 2.42
C GLY A 260 -3.43 20.57 3.05
N HIS A 261 -4.24 21.17 3.94
CA HIS A 261 -3.84 22.39 4.62
C HIS A 261 -2.75 22.15 5.66
N LEU A 262 -2.88 21.13 6.49
CA LEU A 262 -1.88 20.78 7.49
C LEU A 262 -0.55 20.41 6.82
N ALA A 263 -0.58 19.68 5.70
CA ALA A 263 0.62 19.38 4.93
C ALA A 263 1.34 20.64 4.42
N ASN A 264 0.60 21.59 3.85
CA ASN A 264 1.16 22.90 3.44
C ASN A 264 1.68 23.73 4.61
N SER A 265 1.21 23.46 5.83
CA SER A 265 1.65 24.12 7.07
C SER A 265 2.79 23.37 7.78
N GLY A 266 3.41 22.37 7.12
CA GLY A 266 4.54 21.61 7.64
C GLY A 266 4.15 20.41 8.53
N ARG A 267 2.84 20.07 8.60
CA ARG A 267 2.37 18.84 9.25
C ARG A 267 1.97 17.83 8.17
N ASP A 268 2.98 17.32 7.49
CA ASP A 268 2.85 16.47 6.30
C ASP A 268 2.95 14.96 6.59
N LYS A 269 2.94 14.56 7.87
CA LYS A 269 3.02 13.15 8.29
C LYS A 269 1.75 12.76 9.05
N ILE A 270 0.93 11.90 8.42
CA ILE A 270 -0.30 11.37 9.01
C ILE A 270 0.02 10.10 9.77
N THR A 271 -0.20 10.07 11.07
CA THR A 271 -0.08 8.86 11.89
C THR A 271 -1.47 8.26 12.14
N PHE A 272 -1.64 7.02 11.73
CA PHE A 272 -2.87 6.28 11.94
C PHE A 272 -2.85 5.55 13.29
N ILE A 273 -3.88 5.79 14.09
CA ILE A 273 -4.21 5.04 15.31
C ILE A 273 -5.50 4.29 14.99
N THR A 274 -5.52 2.98 15.16
CA THR A 274 -6.65 2.17 14.70
C THR A 274 -7.11 1.16 15.75
N SER A 275 -8.40 0.82 15.73
CA SER A 275 -8.84 -0.46 16.26
C SER A 275 -8.15 -1.61 15.52
N ASN A 276 -7.88 -2.69 16.21
CA ASN A 276 -7.15 -3.84 15.63
C ASN A 276 -7.82 -4.36 14.34
N GLN A 277 -9.13 -4.43 14.30
CA GLN A 277 -9.89 -4.89 13.14
C GLN A 277 -9.80 -3.94 11.94
N LEU A 278 -9.46 -2.66 12.16
CA LEU A 278 -9.31 -1.63 11.14
C LEU A 278 -7.84 -1.38 10.74
N ALA A 279 -6.88 -2.09 11.35
CA ALA A 279 -5.46 -1.86 11.12
C ALA A 279 -5.09 -1.97 9.63
N TYR A 280 -5.59 -3.00 8.96
CA TYR A 280 -5.29 -3.24 7.53
C TYR A 280 -5.97 -2.24 6.58
N PHE A 281 -7.02 -1.57 7.02
CA PHE A 281 -7.59 -0.45 6.28
C PHE A 281 -6.59 0.71 6.19
N ALA A 282 -5.78 0.93 7.22
CA ALA A 282 -4.71 1.92 7.20
C ALA A 282 -3.59 1.57 6.21
N ASP A 283 -3.30 0.28 5.94
CA ASP A 283 -2.34 -0.14 4.91
C ASP A 283 -2.83 0.23 3.50
N TRP A 284 -4.13 0.14 3.23
CA TRP A 284 -4.69 0.63 1.97
C TRP A 284 -4.62 2.16 1.87
N LEU A 285 -4.89 2.88 2.99
CA LEU A 285 -4.75 4.33 3.06
C LEU A 285 -3.30 4.77 2.81
N GLU A 286 -2.33 3.98 3.24
CA GLU A 286 -0.92 4.22 2.96
C GLU A 286 -0.68 4.33 1.45
N GLN A 287 -1.15 3.36 0.67
CA GLN A 287 -1.03 3.43 -0.78
C GLN A 287 -1.79 4.64 -1.35
N LEU A 288 -3.06 4.79 -1.00
CA LEU A 288 -3.90 5.84 -1.56
C LEU A 288 -3.27 7.23 -1.39
N ILE A 289 -2.83 7.54 -0.17
CA ILE A 289 -2.29 8.86 0.17
C ILE A 289 -0.89 9.07 -0.41
N ALA A 290 0.02 8.13 -0.17
CA ALA A 290 1.41 8.27 -0.59
C ALA A 290 1.55 8.36 -2.13
N GLU A 291 0.91 7.45 -2.84
CA GLU A 291 1.00 7.38 -4.30
C GLU A 291 0.26 8.56 -4.99
N SER A 292 -0.80 9.09 -4.36
CA SER A 292 -1.54 10.24 -4.90
C SER A 292 -0.84 11.56 -4.65
N THR A 293 -0.21 11.74 -3.49
CA THR A 293 0.32 13.04 -3.04
C THR A 293 1.82 13.21 -3.24
N GLY A 294 2.59 12.11 -3.24
CA GLY A 294 4.06 12.11 -3.24
C GLY A 294 4.67 12.41 -4.60
N LYS A 295 4.65 13.67 -5.04
CA LYS A 295 5.21 14.07 -6.35
C LYS A 295 5.52 15.56 -6.43
N ALA A 296 6.38 15.94 -7.37
CA ALA A 296 6.78 17.32 -7.60
C ALA A 296 7.37 18.01 -6.34
N GLY A 297 8.12 17.28 -5.54
CA GLY A 297 8.73 17.78 -4.30
C GLY A 297 7.74 17.98 -3.15
N LYS A 298 6.56 17.37 -3.21
CA LYS A 298 5.50 17.44 -2.21
C LYS A 298 5.03 16.05 -1.82
N GLY A 299 4.22 15.97 -0.77
CA GLY A 299 3.61 14.71 -0.35
C GLY A 299 3.06 14.76 1.05
N ILE A 300 2.21 13.80 1.35
CA ILE A 300 1.73 13.50 2.69
C ILE A 300 2.21 12.08 3.00
N LEU A 301 3.08 11.94 4.00
CA LEU A 301 3.61 10.65 4.42
C LEU A 301 2.63 9.96 5.38
N PRO A 302 1.97 8.87 4.98
CA PRO A 302 1.20 8.06 5.91
C PRO A 302 2.16 7.21 6.76
N VAL A 303 1.88 7.15 8.07
CA VAL A 303 2.63 6.35 9.04
C VAL A 303 1.66 5.36 9.69
N VAL A 304 1.79 4.09 9.30
CA VAL A 304 0.88 3.01 9.69
C VAL A 304 1.58 2.05 10.63
N GLY A 305 0.85 1.50 11.62
CA GLY A 305 1.34 0.47 12.53
C GLY A 305 2.50 0.92 13.44
N GLU A 306 2.70 2.22 13.65
CA GLU A 306 3.68 2.78 14.58
C GLU A 306 3.22 2.58 16.04
N GLU A 307 4.13 2.20 16.94
CA GLU A 307 3.82 2.17 18.38
C GLU A 307 3.44 3.57 18.84
N ILE A 308 2.34 3.69 19.58
CA ILE A 308 1.91 4.98 20.10
C ILE A 308 2.84 5.36 21.26
N LEU A 309 3.59 6.42 21.07
CA LEU A 309 4.49 6.98 22.07
C LEU A 309 3.78 8.03 22.94
N GLN A 310 4.47 8.46 24.01
CA GLN A 310 4.08 9.68 24.71
C GLN A 310 4.19 10.88 23.78
N PRO A 311 3.40 11.95 23.99
CA PRO A 311 3.35 13.09 23.07
C PRO A 311 4.70 13.73 22.76
N ASP A 312 5.64 13.75 23.70
CA ASP A 312 6.99 14.30 23.52
C ASP A 312 7.90 13.43 22.64
N GLY A 313 7.46 12.22 22.29
CA GLY A 313 8.09 11.33 21.32
C GLY A 313 7.83 11.72 19.86
N TYR A 314 6.92 12.67 19.61
CA TYR A 314 6.54 13.12 18.27
C TYR A 314 7.05 14.53 17.96
N ALA A 315 7.42 14.75 16.70
CA ALA A 315 7.75 16.07 16.21
C ALA A 315 6.49 16.86 15.81
N ASN A 316 6.66 18.18 15.60
CA ASN A 316 5.55 19.06 15.21
C ASN A 316 5.05 18.88 13.77
N ASP A 317 5.66 17.98 13.00
CA ASP A 317 5.29 17.66 11.63
C ASP A 317 4.17 16.61 11.52
N ARG A 318 3.65 16.14 12.68
CA ARG A 318 2.61 15.11 12.77
C ARG A 318 1.23 15.70 12.90
N PHE A 319 0.25 15.01 12.30
CA PHE A 319 -1.13 15.01 12.75
C PHE A 319 -1.67 13.57 12.75
N PHE A 320 -2.76 13.33 13.48
CA PHE A 320 -3.20 12.00 13.80
C PHE A 320 -4.61 11.74 13.26
N ILE A 321 -4.81 10.53 12.77
CA ILE A 321 -6.12 9.99 12.40
C ILE A 321 -6.43 8.82 13.32
N TYR A 322 -7.52 8.91 14.07
CA TYR A 322 -8.01 7.84 14.92
C TYR A 322 -9.21 7.17 14.27
N LEU A 323 -9.00 5.95 13.76
CA LEU A 323 -10.03 5.09 13.17
C LEU A 323 -10.44 4.03 14.19
N ARG A 324 -11.66 4.08 14.67
CA ARG A 324 -12.10 3.09 15.67
C ARG A 324 -13.52 2.59 15.44
N LEU A 325 -13.77 1.37 15.87
CA LEU A 325 -15.13 0.86 16.03
C LEU A 325 -15.83 1.60 17.19
N GLU A 326 -17.16 1.72 17.11
CA GLU A 326 -17.95 2.50 18.09
C GLU A 326 -17.71 2.01 19.52
N ASP A 327 -17.60 0.70 19.73
CA ASP A 327 -17.41 0.07 21.04
C ASP A 327 -15.93 -0.12 21.44
N ASP A 328 -14.97 0.26 20.59
CA ASP A 328 -13.54 0.12 20.91
C ASP A 328 -12.97 1.45 21.42
N HIS A 329 -12.58 1.45 22.67
CA HIS A 329 -12.02 2.58 23.40
C HIS A 329 -10.55 2.37 23.83
N ALA A 330 -9.89 1.34 23.30
CA ALA A 330 -8.56 0.93 23.77
C ALA A 330 -7.50 2.04 23.66
N GLN A 331 -7.62 2.92 22.67
CA GLN A 331 -6.65 4.00 22.42
C GLN A 331 -7.12 5.40 22.86
N ASP A 332 -8.32 5.53 23.43
CA ASP A 332 -8.92 6.83 23.80
C ASP A 332 -8.01 7.63 24.72
N ARG A 333 -7.36 7.00 25.71
CA ARG A 333 -6.45 7.67 26.63
C ARG A 333 -5.23 8.24 25.93
N ALA A 334 -4.59 7.45 25.06
CA ALA A 334 -3.42 7.89 24.31
C ALA A 334 -3.77 9.06 23.36
N VAL A 335 -4.90 8.95 22.65
CA VAL A 335 -5.43 10.02 21.79
C VAL A 335 -5.73 11.29 22.56
N GLN A 336 -6.29 11.18 23.79
CA GLN A 336 -6.55 12.32 24.65
C GLN A 336 -5.25 13.03 25.08
N GLU A 337 -4.19 12.29 25.40
CA GLU A 337 -2.89 12.88 25.75
C GLU A 337 -2.26 13.62 24.56
N LEU A 338 -2.33 13.04 23.35
CA LEU A 338 -1.91 13.73 22.11
C LEU A 338 -2.70 15.02 21.88
N ARG A 339 -4.01 15.00 22.11
CA ARG A 339 -4.87 16.19 22.01
C ARG A 339 -4.48 17.29 23.02
N LYS A 340 -4.23 16.92 24.28
CA LYS A 340 -3.77 17.86 25.32
C LYS A 340 -2.41 18.48 24.97
N ALA A 341 -1.54 17.71 24.31
CA ALA A 341 -0.23 18.18 23.84
C ALA A 341 -0.30 19.09 22.59
N GLY A 342 -1.50 19.32 22.04
CA GLY A 342 -1.71 20.24 20.92
C GLY A 342 -1.44 19.61 19.54
N HIS A 343 -1.52 18.30 19.40
CA HIS A 343 -1.50 17.68 18.08
C HIS A 343 -2.88 17.72 17.43
N PRO A 344 -2.99 18.10 16.15
CA PRO A 344 -4.24 17.99 15.41
C PRO A 344 -4.67 16.52 15.28
N ILE A 345 -5.96 16.26 15.49
CA ILE A 345 -6.53 14.90 15.46
C ILE A 345 -7.87 14.93 14.73
N VAL A 346 -8.07 13.96 13.84
CA VAL A 346 -9.37 13.61 13.28
C VAL A 346 -9.75 12.22 13.77
N GLU A 347 -10.90 12.10 14.42
CA GLU A 347 -11.47 10.84 14.86
C GLU A 347 -12.60 10.43 13.93
N ILE A 348 -12.54 9.21 13.39
CA ILE A 348 -13.58 8.60 12.56
C ILE A 348 -14.06 7.33 13.25
N VAL A 349 -15.34 7.29 13.60
CA VAL A 349 -15.96 6.18 14.30
C VAL A 349 -16.77 5.34 13.31
N PHE A 350 -16.47 4.06 13.27
CA PHE A 350 -17.19 3.05 12.47
C PHE A 350 -18.23 2.38 13.37
N LYS A 351 -19.48 2.32 12.93
CA LYS A 351 -20.55 1.62 13.66
C LYS A 351 -20.28 0.12 13.72
N ASP A 352 -19.82 -0.39 12.59
CA ASP A 352 -19.35 -1.76 12.41
C ASP A 352 -18.37 -1.83 11.22
N VAL A 353 -17.84 -3.01 10.94
CA VAL A 353 -16.83 -3.22 9.89
C VAL A 353 -17.36 -2.94 8.48
N TYR A 354 -18.67 -2.98 8.22
CA TYR A 354 -19.25 -2.65 6.91
C TYR A 354 -19.10 -1.15 6.55
N ASP A 355 -18.89 -0.29 7.53
CA ASP A 355 -18.60 1.12 7.27
C ASP A 355 -17.31 1.32 6.44
N ILE A 356 -16.42 0.31 6.39
CA ILE A 356 -15.27 0.27 5.46
C ILE A 356 -15.71 0.57 4.02
N GLY A 357 -16.88 0.09 3.58
CA GLY A 357 -17.42 0.40 2.25
C GLY A 357 -17.59 1.91 2.02
N GLY A 358 -18.17 2.61 2.98
CA GLY A 358 -18.30 4.07 2.93
C GLY A 358 -16.96 4.78 3.04
N GLU A 359 -16.08 4.27 3.89
CA GLU A 359 -14.78 4.88 4.15
C GLU A 359 -13.82 4.77 2.95
N PHE A 360 -13.86 3.70 2.16
CA PHE A 360 -13.12 3.64 0.90
C PHE A 360 -13.43 4.88 0.04
N PHE A 361 -14.70 5.17 -0.17
CA PHE A 361 -15.10 6.33 -0.99
C PHE A 361 -14.79 7.68 -0.32
N ARG A 362 -14.99 7.78 1.01
CA ARG A 362 -14.61 9.00 1.77
C ARG A 362 -13.15 9.37 1.54
N TRP A 363 -12.26 8.40 1.70
CA TRP A 363 -10.83 8.62 1.60
C TRP A 363 -10.34 8.85 0.17
N GLU A 364 -10.94 8.19 -0.83
CA GLU A 364 -10.68 8.48 -2.24
C GLU A 364 -11.00 9.95 -2.56
N MET A 365 -12.17 10.45 -2.15
CA MET A 365 -12.57 11.84 -2.34
C MET A 365 -11.69 12.80 -1.53
N ALA A 366 -11.41 12.49 -0.26
CA ALA A 366 -10.57 13.32 0.59
C ALA A 366 -9.14 13.44 0.03
N THR A 367 -8.57 12.34 -0.47
CA THR A 367 -7.23 12.35 -1.06
C THR A 367 -7.18 13.15 -2.37
N ALA A 368 -8.21 13.06 -3.20
CA ALA A 368 -8.32 13.88 -4.42
C ALA A 368 -8.38 15.38 -4.09
N ILE A 369 -9.12 15.76 -3.05
CA ILE A 369 -9.23 17.15 -2.58
C ILE A 369 -7.92 17.62 -1.90
N ALA A 370 -7.30 16.77 -1.06
CA ALA A 370 -6.01 17.08 -0.44
C ALA A 370 -4.94 17.32 -1.52
N SER A 371 -4.93 16.50 -2.57
CA SER A 371 -4.01 16.66 -3.71
C SER A 371 -4.22 17.99 -4.45
N TRP A 372 -5.48 18.42 -4.65
CA TRP A 372 -5.78 19.76 -5.14
C TRP A 372 -5.20 20.83 -4.21
N ARG A 373 -5.43 20.71 -2.90
CA ARG A 373 -4.99 21.70 -1.91
C ARG A 373 -3.47 21.85 -1.86
N ILE A 374 -2.71 20.75 -2.00
CA ILE A 374 -1.25 20.80 -2.06
C ILE A 374 -0.72 21.10 -3.47
N GLY A 375 -1.59 21.13 -4.50
CA GLY A 375 -1.24 21.45 -5.87
C GLY A 375 -0.48 20.34 -6.60
N VAL A 376 -0.99 19.10 -6.51
CA VAL A 376 -0.47 17.94 -7.27
C VAL A 376 -1.61 17.17 -7.93
N GLN A 377 -1.30 16.47 -9.02
CA GLN A 377 -2.24 15.60 -9.72
C GLN A 377 -2.28 14.21 -9.05
N PRO A 378 -3.45 13.71 -8.55
CA PRO A 378 -3.50 12.52 -7.70
C PRO A 378 -3.45 11.18 -8.45
N PHE A 379 -3.60 11.15 -9.78
CA PHE A 379 -3.93 9.91 -10.49
C PHE A 379 -2.76 9.29 -11.25
N ASN A 380 -1.68 10.03 -11.52
CA ASN A 380 -0.46 9.52 -12.12
C ASN A 380 0.57 9.05 -11.07
N GLN A 381 1.63 8.36 -11.52
CA GLN A 381 2.74 7.89 -10.69
C GLN A 381 4.07 7.92 -11.48
N PRO A 382 4.58 9.13 -11.83
CA PRO A 382 5.71 9.24 -12.74
C PRO A 382 7.03 8.71 -12.19
N ASN A 383 7.21 8.71 -10.86
CA ASN A 383 8.51 8.40 -10.25
C ASN A 383 8.78 6.89 -10.07
N VAL A 384 7.74 6.03 -10.06
CA VAL A 384 7.95 4.58 -9.93
C VAL A 384 8.34 3.91 -11.25
N GLU A 385 8.09 4.52 -12.39
CA GLU A 385 8.50 3.95 -13.68
C GLU A 385 10.03 3.86 -13.81
N ALA A 386 10.77 4.80 -13.22
CA ALA A 386 12.24 4.74 -13.17
C ALA A 386 12.74 3.44 -12.51
N SER A 387 12.20 3.07 -11.35
CA SER A 387 12.57 1.81 -10.68
C SER A 387 12.25 0.58 -11.54
N LYS A 388 11.09 0.55 -12.18
CA LYS A 388 10.70 -0.58 -13.06
C LYS A 388 11.64 -0.73 -14.26
N ASN A 389 12.10 0.38 -14.82
CA ASN A 389 13.06 0.35 -15.93
C ASN A 389 14.41 -0.20 -15.47
N LEU A 390 14.93 0.26 -14.33
CA LEU A 390 16.17 -0.26 -13.75
C LEU A 390 16.09 -1.75 -13.44
N VAL A 391 14.97 -2.22 -12.89
CA VAL A 391 14.75 -3.66 -12.68
C VAL A 391 14.77 -4.43 -13.99
N ARG A 392 14.12 -3.92 -15.06
CA ARG A 392 14.15 -4.56 -16.39
C ARG A 392 15.57 -4.62 -16.97
N GLU A 393 16.35 -3.54 -16.82
CA GLU A 393 17.76 -3.50 -17.25
C GLU A 393 18.61 -4.53 -16.51
N MET A 394 18.47 -4.62 -15.18
CA MET A 394 19.17 -5.62 -14.36
C MET A 394 18.81 -7.05 -14.75
N LEU A 395 17.53 -7.33 -15.03
CA LEU A 395 17.08 -8.65 -15.47
C LEU A 395 17.56 -8.98 -16.89
N ALA A 396 17.64 -7.99 -17.79
CA ALA A 396 18.21 -8.14 -19.12
C ALA A 396 19.71 -8.46 -19.05
N GLU A 397 20.44 -7.79 -18.15
CA GLU A 397 21.85 -8.08 -17.89
C GLU A 397 22.04 -9.49 -17.32
N TYR A 398 21.21 -9.87 -16.33
CA TYR A 398 21.21 -11.24 -15.81
C TYR A 398 20.98 -12.29 -16.90
N SER A 399 20.04 -12.05 -17.81
CA SER A 399 19.77 -12.97 -18.92
C SER A 399 20.96 -13.13 -19.87
N ARG A 400 21.82 -12.13 -19.98
CA ARG A 400 23.01 -12.13 -20.84
C ARG A 400 24.25 -12.69 -20.14
N GLU A 401 24.48 -12.30 -18.87
CA GLU A 401 25.73 -12.56 -18.13
C GLU A 401 25.61 -13.70 -17.10
N GLY A 402 24.36 -14.16 -16.81
CA GLY A 402 24.09 -15.16 -15.76
C GLY A 402 24.30 -14.64 -14.33
N LYS A 403 24.53 -13.33 -14.15
CA LYS A 403 24.74 -12.69 -12.85
C LYS A 403 24.03 -11.34 -12.81
N LEU A 404 23.40 -11.04 -11.67
CA LEU A 404 22.88 -9.70 -11.41
C LEU A 404 24.01 -8.73 -11.09
N PRO A 405 23.97 -7.50 -11.63
CA PRO A 405 24.86 -6.45 -11.18
C PRO A 405 24.59 -6.14 -9.70
N GLN A 406 25.63 -6.10 -8.91
CA GLN A 406 25.54 -5.78 -7.48
C GLN A 406 26.46 -4.61 -7.16
N PRO A 407 26.04 -3.68 -6.29
CA PRO A 407 26.91 -2.62 -5.83
C PRO A 407 28.09 -3.20 -5.02
N PRO A 408 29.23 -2.50 -4.94
CA PRO A 408 30.35 -2.96 -4.12
C PRO A 408 29.97 -2.96 -2.63
N VAL A 409 30.38 -3.99 -1.92
CA VAL A 409 30.28 -4.06 -0.46
C VAL A 409 31.21 -3.00 0.13
N LYS A 410 30.68 -2.12 0.96
CA LYS A 410 31.45 -1.06 1.61
C LYS A 410 32.32 -1.60 2.74
N PHE A 411 31.72 -2.41 3.60
CA PHE A 411 32.37 -3.20 4.65
C PHE A 411 31.44 -4.32 5.11
N GLU A 412 31.97 -5.22 5.93
CA GLU A 412 31.20 -6.31 6.54
C GLU A 412 31.47 -6.34 8.05
N VAL A 413 30.42 -6.62 8.83
CA VAL A 413 30.55 -6.78 10.28
C VAL A 413 29.58 -7.85 10.78
N ALA A 414 30.06 -8.78 11.59
CA ALA A 414 29.30 -9.93 12.08
C ALA A 414 28.56 -10.69 10.94
N GLY A 415 29.16 -10.71 9.72
CA GLY A 415 28.56 -11.34 8.54
C GLY A 415 27.54 -10.47 7.80
N ILE A 416 27.09 -9.35 8.35
CA ILE A 416 26.19 -8.40 7.69
C ILE A 416 26.99 -7.57 6.68
N LYS A 417 26.62 -7.65 5.39
CA LYS A 417 27.22 -6.81 4.35
C LYS A 417 26.51 -5.47 4.26
N VAL A 418 27.31 -4.41 4.17
CA VAL A 418 26.81 -3.03 4.11
C VAL A 418 27.13 -2.42 2.75
N TYR A 419 26.09 -1.84 2.12
CA TYR A 419 26.18 -1.08 0.88
C TYR A 419 25.80 0.37 1.17
N ALA A 420 26.72 1.29 0.94
CA ALA A 420 26.56 2.71 1.25
C ALA A 420 27.39 3.57 0.30
N GLU A 421 26.86 4.77 -0.02
CA GLU A 421 27.58 5.75 -0.86
C GLU A 421 28.55 6.62 -0.06
N LYS A 422 28.21 6.87 1.22
CA LYS A 422 29.02 7.74 2.08
C LYS A 422 30.29 7.05 2.57
N ASN A 423 31.32 7.84 2.84
CA ASN A 423 32.59 7.33 3.35
C ASN A 423 32.46 6.95 4.82
N ALA A 424 32.33 5.64 5.04
CA ALA A 424 32.31 5.04 6.36
C ALA A 424 33.06 3.71 6.29
N ASN A 425 33.89 3.42 7.31
CA ASN A 425 34.67 2.19 7.36
C ASN A 425 34.17 1.21 8.43
N ASP A 426 33.21 1.65 9.22
CA ASP A 426 32.55 0.87 10.27
C ASP A 426 31.13 1.38 10.51
N PHE A 427 30.34 0.63 11.27
CA PHE A 427 28.97 0.97 11.58
C PHE A 427 28.81 2.29 12.32
N LYS A 428 29.70 2.62 13.23
CA LYS A 428 29.61 3.84 14.03
C LYS A 428 29.80 5.08 13.17
N SER A 429 30.80 5.07 12.29
CA SER A 429 31.02 6.16 11.33
C SER A 429 29.86 6.26 10.32
N LEU A 430 29.36 5.11 9.83
CA LEU A 430 28.20 5.05 8.95
C LEU A 430 26.97 5.68 9.60
N TRP A 431 26.67 5.24 10.83
CA TRP A 431 25.50 5.71 11.56
C TRP A 431 25.56 7.22 11.79
N ARG A 432 26.70 7.72 12.25
CA ARG A 432 26.91 9.16 12.43
C ARG A 432 26.76 9.93 11.12
N GLU A 433 27.26 9.37 10.03
CA GLU A 433 27.24 10.03 8.72
C GLU A 433 25.81 10.15 8.15
N TYR A 434 25.00 9.10 8.29
CA TYR A 434 23.62 9.10 7.78
C TYR A 434 22.62 9.68 8.77
N PHE A 435 22.72 9.35 10.04
CA PHE A 435 21.68 9.62 11.04
C PHE A 435 22.02 10.77 11.98
N GLY A 436 23.31 11.13 12.16
CA GLY A 436 23.71 12.00 13.26
C GLY A 436 23.68 11.26 14.60
N ASN A 437 23.95 11.97 15.70
CA ASN A 437 24.03 11.37 17.03
C ASN A 437 22.67 11.33 17.75
N ASP A 438 21.75 12.22 17.38
CA ASP A 438 20.45 12.41 18.02
C ASP A 438 19.41 13.00 17.03
N ALA A 439 18.22 13.29 17.51
CA ALA A 439 17.14 13.88 16.73
C ALA A 439 17.51 15.21 16.07
N LYS A 440 18.31 16.05 16.73
CA LYS A 440 18.79 17.32 16.18
C LYS A 440 19.84 17.07 15.09
N GLY A 441 20.78 16.18 15.33
CA GLY A 441 21.78 15.77 14.35
C GLY A 441 21.15 15.15 13.11
N PHE A 442 20.11 14.33 13.28
CA PHE A 442 19.33 13.75 12.19
C PHE A 442 18.72 14.82 11.29
N ARG A 443 18.03 15.81 11.88
CA ARG A 443 17.41 16.91 11.13
C ARG A 443 18.42 17.88 10.50
N ASN A 444 19.54 18.13 11.18
CA ASN A 444 20.61 18.97 10.63
C ASN A 444 21.23 18.39 9.35
N LYS A 445 21.06 17.08 9.10
CA LYS A 445 21.44 16.43 7.84
C LYS A 445 20.37 16.54 6.75
N GLY A 446 19.29 17.26 6.99
CA GLY A 446 18.18 17.45 6.06
C GLY A 446 17.17 16.30 6.05
N ASN A 447 17.25 15.35 7.00
CA ASN A 447 16.34 14.23 7.10
C ASN A 447 15.09 14.60 7.92
N GLU A 448 13.91 14.13 7.51
CA GLU A 448 12.64 14.36 8.23
C GLU A 448 11.90 13.06 8.58
N TYR A 449 12.18 11.96 7.88
CA TYR A 449 11.61 10.65 8.17
C TYR A 449 12.59 9.52 7.80
N ILE A 450 12.32 8.32 8.31
CA ILE A 450 13.07 7.11 7.97
C ILE A 450 12.09 6.10 7.37
N SER A 451 12.48 5.45 6.28
CA SER A 451 11.75 4.34 5.69
C SER A 451 12.57 3.07 5.73
N ILE A 452 12.09 2.06 6.45
CA ILE A 452 12.66 0.71 6.48
C ILE A 452 12.01 -0.09 5.35
N GLN A 453 12.81 -0.50 4.37
CA GLN A 453 12.42 -1.22 3.17
C GLN A 453 12.92 -2.67 3.26
N ALA A 454 12.05 -3.61 3.65
CA ALA A 454 12.42 -4.98 3.97
C ALA A 454 12.16 -5.94 2.80
N TYR A 455 13.19 -6.34 2.08
CA TYR A 455 13.15 -7.44 1.11
C TYR A 455 13.43 -8.78 1.82
N LEU A 456 12.57 -9.09 2.77
CA LEU A 456 12.62 -10.24 3.65
C LEU A 456 11.35 -11.07 3.46
N LYS A 457 11.35 -12.31 3.95
CA LYS A 457 10.13 -13.11 4.01
C LYS A 457 9.08 -12.42 4.89
N PRO A 458 7.88 -12.12 4.37
CA PRO A 458 6.82 -11.50 5.17
C PRO A 458 6.15 -12.55 6.06
N ASP A 459 6.64 -12.69 7.29
CA ASP A 459 6.03 -13.53 8.33
C ASP A 459 5.97 -12.82 9.68
N LYS A 460 5.34 -13.46 10.66
CA LYS A 460 5.14 -12.88 11.99
C LYS A 460 6.45 -12.57 12.70
N THR A 461 7.45 -13.44 12.58
CA THR A 461 8.75 -13.27 13.25
C THR A 461 9.49 -12.07 12.68
N THR A 462 9.64 -12.02 11.36
CA THR A 462 10.29 -10.89 10.67
C THR A 462 9.56 -9.58 10.95
N TRP A 463 8.22 -9.60 10.96
CA TRP A 463 7.44 -8.41 11.31
C TRP A 463 7.74 -7.91 12.73
N GLN A 464 7.81 -8.79 13.72
CA GLN A 464 8.13 -8.42 15.10
C GLN A 464 9.54 -7.81 15.23
N LEU A 465 10.53 -8.38 14.54
CA LEU A 465 11.90 -7.84 14.50
C LEU A 465 11.91 -6.43 13.89
N LEU A 466 11.25 -6.25 12.76
CA LEU A 466 11.13 -4.94 12.11
C LEU A 466 10.44 -3.90 13.00
N GLN A 467 9.37 -4.26 13.72
CA GLN A 467 8.69 -3.34 14.63
C GLN A 467 9.55 -2.98 15.85
N LYS A 468 10.29 -3.94 16.42
CA LYS A 468 11.24 -3.68 17.51
C LYS A 468 12.31 -2.67 17.04
N PHE A 469 12.91 -2.91 15.88
CA PHE A 469 13.94 -2.03 15.30
C PHE A 469 13.38 -0.64 14.96
N ARG A 470 12.19 -0.57 14.36
CA ARG A 470 11.45 0.67 14.07
C ARG A 470 11.25 1.51 15.33
N THR A 471 10.72 0.90 16.40
CA THR A 471 10.41 1.58 17.67
C THR A 471 11.67 2.15 18.31
N MET A 472 12.80 1.44 18.26
CA MET A 472 14.09 1.95 18.76
C MET A 472 14.53 3.20 17.98
N ILE A 473 14.44 3.17 16.65
CA ILE A 473 14.79 4.31 15.80
C ILE A 473 13.86 5.50 16.08
N GLN A 474 12.55 5.25 16.16
CA GLN A 474 11.55 6.27 16.44
C GLN A 474 11.82 6.98 17.78
N LYS A 475 12.05 6.21 18.85
CA LYS A 475 12.35 6.75 20.18
C LYS A 475 13.64 7.58 20.20
N LYS A 476 14.68 7.11 19.50
CA LYS A 476 15.97 7.81 19.44
C LYS A 476 15.93 9.12 18.66
N TYR A 477 15.32 9.11 17.47
CA TYR A 477 15.33 10.25 16.54
C TYR A 477 14.08 11.12 16.62
N LYS A 478 13.05 10.73 17.36
CA LYS A 478 11.74 11.42 17.48
C LYS A 478 11.20 11.82 16.10
N THR A 479 11.25 10.89 15.15
CA THR A 479 10.87 11.11 13.76
C THR A 479 9.88 10.06 13.28
N ALA A 480 9.21 10.31 12.14
CA ALA A 480 8.39 9.32 11.48
C ALA A 480 9.24 8.16 10.97
N VAL A 481 8.82 6.94 11.27
CA VAL A 481 9.47 5.74 10.74
C VAL A 481 8.42 4.84 10.09
N THR A 482 8.55 4.60 8.79
CA THR A 482 7.69 3.66 8.06
C THR A 482 8.40 2.32 7.88
N VAL A 483 7.64 1.25 7.78
CA VAL A 483 8.14 -0.10 7.46
C VAL A 483 7.30 -0.65 6.32
N GLY A 484 7.96 -1.10 5.25
CA GLY A 484 7.29 -1.75 4.13
C GLY A 484 8.07 -2.96 3.61
N TYR A 485 7.34 -4.03 3.28
CA TYR A 485 7.95 -5.16 2.57
C TYR A 485 8.15 -4.84 1.09
N GLY A 486 9.32 -5.20 0.56
CA GLY A 486 9.57 -5.18 -0.87
C GLY A 486 9.24 -6.53 -1.53
N PRO A 487 8.67 -6.53 -2.75
CA PRO A 487 8.42 -5.38 -3.61
C PRO A 487 7.08 -4.66 -3.36
N ARG A 488 6.25 -5.08 -2.41
CA ARG A 488 4.91 -4.51 -2.14
C ARG A 488 4.92 -2.98 -2.04
N PHE A 489 5.86 -2.38 -1.29
CA PHE A 489 5.93 -0.93 -1.13
C PHE A 489 6.28 -0.19 -2.43
N LEU A 490 6.89 -0.84 -3.44
CA LEU A 490 7.12 -0.24 -4.76
C LEU A 490 5.80 0.12 -5.46
N HIS A 491 4.72 -0.58 -5.10
CA HIS A 491 3.37 -0.37 -5.60
C HIS A 491 2.49 0.42 -4.60
N SER A 492 3.09 1.12 -3.62
CA SER A 492 2.40 1.97 -2.65
C SER A 492 3.21 3.23 -2.35
N THR A 493 4.06 3.22 -1.33
CA THR A 493 4.87 4.37 -0.90
C THR A 493 6.02 4.72 -1.85
N GLY A 494 6.40 3.82 -2.75
CA GLY A 494 7.52 3.99 -3.68
C GLY A 494 7.44 5.26 -4.54
N GLN A 495 6.23 5.71 -4.88
CA GLN A 495 6.01 6.98 -5.58
C GLN A 495 6.43 8.16 -4.70
N LEU A 496 6.00 8.19 -3.44
CA LEU A 496 6.34 9.25 -2.48
C LEU A 496 7.84 9.26 -2.16
N HIS A 497 8.44 8.09 -1.95
CA HIS A 497 9.87 7.97 -1.64
C HIS A 497 10.76 8.67 -2.67
N LYS A 498 10.34 8.70 -3.93
CA LYS A 498 11.08 9.29 -5.05
C LYS A 498 10.58 10.67 -5.46
N GLY A 499 9.30 10.96 -5.19
CA GLY A 499 8.64 12.15 -5.69
C GLY A 499 8.48 13.28 -4.66
N ASP A 500 8.73 13.04 -3.38
CA ASP A 500 8.64 14.03 -2.31
C ASP A 500 9.81 15.04 -2.31
N ALA A 501 9.91 15.86 -1.26
CA ALA A 501 10.95 16.89 -1.11
C ALA A 501 12.38 16.34 -0.89
N GLY A 502 12.57 15.02 -0.88
CA GLY A 502 13.89 14.41 -0.75
C GLY A 502 14.45 14.32 0.66
N LYS A 503 13.58 14.37 1.67
CA LYS A 503 13.98 14.40 3.08
C LYS A 503 13.91 13.04 3.78
N GLY A 504 13.65 11.97 3.02
CA GLY A 504 13.65 10.60 3.51
C GLY A 504 15.06 10.00 3.62
N LEU A 505 15.30 9.28 4.69
CA LEU A 505 16.44 8.36 4.82
C LEU A 505 15.91 6.92 4.67
N PHE A 506 16.54 6.14 3.80
CA PHE A 506 16.10 4.79 3.48
C PHE A 506 17.05 3.75 4.05
N ILE A 507 16.51 2.88 4.91
CA ILE A 507 17.20 1.68 5.41
C ILE A 507 16.62 0.51 4.63
N GLN A 508 17.39 0.01 3.68
CA GLN A 508 17.03 -1.17 2.92
C GLN A 508 17.62 -2.42 3.58
N ILE A 509 16.79 -3.42 3.82
CA ILE A 509 17.19 -4.68 4.44
C ILE A 509 16.89 -5.80 3.46
N ILE A 510 17.92 -6.56 3.08
CA ILE A 510 17.81 -7.73 2.20
C ILE A 510 18.37 -8.95 2.94
N SER A 511 17.85 -10.14 2.65
CA SER A 511 18.38 -11.39 3.23
C SER A 511 19.18 -12.18 2.22
N ARG A 512 20.06 -13.03 2.73
CA ARG A 512 20.52 -14.18 1.97
C ARG A 512 19.37 -15.19 1.86
N MET A 513 19.23 -15.80 0.69
CA MET A 513 18.17 -16.76 0.42
C MET A 513 18.76 -18.17 0.38
N ASP A 514 18.26 -19.04 1.25
CA ASP A 514 18.69 -20.45 1.29
C ASP A 514 17.86 -21.32 0.35
N LYS A 515 16.64 -20.89 0.04
CA LYS A 515 15.72 -21.58 -0.87
C LYS A 515 15.30 -20.63 -1.98
N ASP A 516 15.21 -21.16 -3.17
CA ASP A 516 14.74 -20.41 -4.33
C ASP A 516 13.66 -21.21 -5.07
N ALA A 517 12.89 -20.53 -5.91
CA ALA A 517 11.85 -21.13 -6.72
C ALA A 517 11.97 -20.62 -8.17
N PRO A 518 11.97 -21.53 -9.16
CA PRO A 518 12.06 -21.15 -10.56
C PRO A 518 10.77 -20.46 -11.02
N ILE A 519 10.90 -19.46 -11.90
CA ILE A 519 9.78 -18.82 -12.58
C ILE A 519 9.73 -19.39 -14.01
N PRO A 520 8.68 -20.14 -14.38
CA PRO A 520 8.56 -20.66 -15.75
C PRO A 520 8.59 -19.54 -16.79
N ASP A 521 9.25 -19.75 -17.92
CA ASP A 521 9.37 -18.73 -18.99
C ASP A 521 7.98 -18.30 -19.51
N HIS A 522 7.06 -19.26 -19.62
CA HIS A 522 5.62 -19.04 -19.85
C HIS A 522 4.79 -20.09 -19.11
N ALA A 523 3.48 -19.87 -18.96
CA ALA A 523 2.58 -20.87 -18.39
C ALA A 523 2.60 -22.15 -19.23
N GLY A 524 2.87 -23.27 -18.58
CA GLY A 524 3.06 -24.58 -19.22
C GLY A 524 4.50 -24.88 -19.71
N ALA A 525 5.46 -23.97 -19.49
CA ALA A 525 6.86 -24.22 -19.84
C ALA A 525 7.59 -25.05 -18.78
N ASP A 526 8.40 -25.99 -19.22
CA ASP A 526 9.33 -26.72 -18.35
C ASP A 526 10.59 -25.91 -18.03
N LYS A 527 10.96 -24.98 -18.94
CA LYS A 527 12.14 -24.14 -18.81
C LYS A 527 11.85 -22.90 -17.95
N SER A 528 12.83 -22.56 -17.11
CA SER A 528 12.84 -21.37 -16.28
C SER A 528 14.19 -20.66 -16.44
N SER A 529 14.18 -19.47 -17.03
CA SER A 529 15.38 -18.64 -17.23
C SER A 529 15.66 -17.70 -16.06
N MET A 530 14.75 -17.62 -15.09
CA MET A 530 14.80 -16.74 -13.93
C MET A 530 14.17 -17.42 -12.71
N SER A 531 14.56 -16.98 -11.53
CA SER A 531 13.97 -17.42 -10.25
C SER A 531 13.37 -16.25 -9.48
N PHE A 532 12.55 -16.55 -8.47
CA PHE A 532 12.03 -15.52 -7.55
C PHE A 532 13.14 -14.86 -6.75
N GLY A 533 14.19 -15.59 -6.37
CA GLY A 533 15.37 -15.02 -5.71
C GLY A 533 16.10 -14.02 -6.60
N THR A 534 16.26 -14.33 -7.90
CA THR A 534 16.80 -13.38 -8.87
C THR A 534 15.91 -12.13 -8.99
N LEU A 535 14.60 -12.32 -9.08
CA LEU A 535 13.65 -11.22 -9.25
C LEU A 535 13.64 -10.26 -8.05
N ILE A 536 13.52 -10.78 -6.82
CA ILE A 536 13.48 -9.92 -5.62
C ILE A 536 14.81 -9.18 -5.41
N THR A 537 15.94 -9.82 -5.74
CA THR A 537 17.26 -9.18 -5.66
C THR A 537 17.38 -8.04 -6.68
N ALA A 538 16.92 -8.24 -7.91
CA ALA A 538 16.88 -7.20 -8.93
C ALA A 538 15.96 -6.05 -8.50
N GLN A 539 14.82 -6.34 -7.86
CA GLN A 539 13.90 -5.33 -7.33
C GLN A 539 14.54 -4.52 -6.20
N ALA A 540 15.25 -5.16 -5.28
CA ALA A 540 15.95 -4.48 -4.19
C ALA A 540 17.03 -3.52 -4.70
N PHE A 541 17.94 -4.00 -5.54
CA PHE A 541 19.03 -3.16 -6.04
C PHE A 541 18.56 -2.15 -7.10
N GLY A 542 17.57 -2.49 -7.91
CA GLY A 542 16.97 -1.55 -8.86
C GLY A 542 16.27 -0.39 -8.14
N ASP A 543 15.56 -0.65 -7.03
CA ASP A 543 14.96 0.40 -6.21
C ASP A 543 16.01 1.25 -5.51
N ARG A 544 17.08 0.61 -4.96
CA ARG A 544 18.23 1.32 -4.40
C ARG A 544 18.82 2.30 -5.41
N GLN A 545 19.07 1.85 -6.63
CA GLN A 545 19.64 2.69 -7.68
C GLN A 545 18.69 3.85 -8.03
N ALA A 546 17.39 3.58 -8.16
CA ALA A 546 16.39 4.63 -8.41
C ALA A 546 16.34 5.68 -7.29
N LEU A 547 16.47 5.28 -6.03
CA LEU A 547 16.54 6.21 -4.91
C LEU A 547 17.79 7.09 -4.98
N LEU A 548 18.96 6.51 -5.28
CA LEU A 548 20.21 7.25 -5.43
C LEU A 548 20.16 8.24 -6.59
N GLU A 549 19.61 7.85 -7.75
CA GLU A 549 19.44 8.74 -8.90
C GLU A 549 18.52 9.93 -8.57
N ASN A 550 17.53 9.71 -7.71
CA ASN A 550 16.69 10.75 -7.15
C ASN A 550 17.34 11.48 -5.95
N LYS A 551 18.67 11.31 -5.74
CA LYS A 551 19.46 11.95 -4.69
C LYS A 551 18.94 11.66 -3.27
N ARG A 552 18.41 10.44 -3.06
CA ARG A 552 17.98 9.98 -1.74
C ARG A 552 19.14 9.39 -0.96
N HIS A 553 19.06 9.47 0.36
CA HIS A 553 20.03 8.82 1.26
C HIS A 553 19.60 7.37 1.49
N VAL A 554 20.43 6.42 1.04
CA VAL A 554 20.14 4.98 1.14
C VAL A 554 21.30 4.25 1.78
N VAL A 555 20.99 3.40 2.75
CA VAL A 555 21.91 2.38 3.26
C VAL A 555 21.24 1.01 3.13
N THR A 556 21.96 0.01 2.62
CA THR A 556 21.44 -1.34 2.48
C THR A 556 22.23 -2.29 3.38
N PHE A 557 21.52 -3.08 4.17
CA PHE A 557 22.06 -4.16 4.99
C PHE A 557 21.62 -5.50 4.40
N GLN A 558 22.60 -6.33 4.03
CA GLN A 558 22.34 -7.71 3.65
C GLN A 558 22.60 -8.61 4.85
N LEU A 559 21.50 -9.14 5.39
CA LEU A 559 21.50 -10.02 6.54
C LEU A 559 21.98 -11.43 6.17
N ASN A 560 22.43 -12.18 7.19
CA ASN A 560 22.68 -13.60 7.12
C ASN A 560 21.36 -14.40 7.13
N THR A 561 21.44 -15.69 7.39
CA THR A 561 20.28 -16.59 7.54
C THR A 561 19.64 -16.48 8.92
N ASP A 562 20.41 -16.17 9.95
CA ASP A 562 19.94 -15.88 11.32
C ASP A 562 19.58 -14.40 11.45
N GLN A 563 18.35 -14.07 11.04
CA GLN A 563 17.87 -12.69 11.06
C GLN A 563 17.71 -12.14 12.49
N GLU A 564 17.40 -12.98 13.49
CA GLU A 564 17.23 -12.53 14.88
C GLU A 564 18.55 -11.99 15.44
N THR A 565 19.62 -12.73 15.31
CA THR A 565 20.98 -12.29 15.69
C THR A 565 21.41 -11.04 14.92
N ASP A 566 21.10 -10.96 13.63
CA ASP A 566 21.45 -9.79 12.81
C ASP A 566 20.68 -8.53 13.26
N PHE A 567 19.38 -8.62 13.55
CA PHE A 567 18.60 -7.51 14.08
C PHE A 567 19.03 -7.08 15.48
N ASP A 568 19.43 -8.02 16.34
CA ASP A 568 20.00 -7.69 17.65
C ASP A 568 21.33 -6.93 17.49
N THR A 569 22.20 -7.38 16.58
CA THR A 569 23.45 -6.67 16.22
C THR A 569 23.16 -5.24 15.74
N LEU A 570 22.23 -5.05 14.80
CA LEU A 570 21.86 -3.72 14.33
C LEU A 570 21.27 -2.85 15.45
N SER A 571 20.51 -3.45 16.38
CA SER A 571 19.90 -2.78 17.52
C SER A 571 20.95 -2.34 18.56
N GLU A 572 21.93 -3.18 18.85
CA GLU A 572 23.05 -2.86 19.76
C GLU A 572 23.89 -1.69 19.21
N ILE A 573 24.17 -1.70 17.92
CA ILE A 573 24.88 -0.61 17.25
C ILE A 573 24.06 0.69 17.32
N LEU A 574 22.75 0.60 17.11
CA LEU A 574 21.86 1.74 17.26
C LEU A 574 21.86 2.29 18.70
N ALA A 575 21.86 1.42 19.70
CA ALA A 575 21.87 1.81 21.11
C ALA A 575 23.19 2.44 21.55
N SER A 576 24.33 1.95 21.03
CA SER A 576 25.69 2.40 21.41
C SER A 576 26.14 3.71 20.75
N ASN A 577 25.41 4.21 19.78
CA ASN A 577 25.64 5.47 19.08
C ASN A 577 24.65 6.55 19.48
#